data_59eb94e36dc6ad63f977b36b7d99c523
#
_entry.id   59eb94e36dc6ad63f977b36b7d99c523
#
_cell.length_a   1.000
_cell.length_b   1.000
_cell.length_c   1.000
_cell.angle_alpha   90.00
_cell.angle_beta   90.00
_cell.angle_gamma   90.00
#
_symmetry.space_group_name_H-M   'P 1'
#
loop_
_entity.id
_entity.type
_entity.pdbx_description
1 polymer ?
#
loop_
_entity_poly.entity_id
_entity_poly.type
_entity_poly.pdbx_seq_one_letter_code
_entity_poly.pdbx_strand_id
1 'polypeptide(L)'
;MKIEYYHASEYGNGAKVAEEFRRVMAAKGVDVNVHHVREAKPKEMPVADLYLFSSPGRFGKPIGDMRHFLKKMELPPESRYAILATELNPQPDKKTGKMPTEEELGRCQQVIPRMNEMLQAKGLTKVTDGKIFVIGIKGPLEERWQGKVEEFTTAILRSP
;
A
#
# COMPACT_ATOMS: atom_id res chain seq x y z
N MET A 1 -8.34 5.07 -17.79
CA MET A 1 -8.39 4.80 -16.33
C MET A 1 -7.52 5.82 -15.61
N LYS A 2 -8.04 6.36 -14.53
CA LYS A 2 -7.34 7.30 -13.68
C LYS A 2 -7.20 6.72 -12.28
N ILE A 3 -5.98 6.73 -11.74
CA ILE A 3 -5.67 6.25 -10.39
C ILE A 3 -5.10 7.40 -9.56
N GLU A 4 -5.67 7.59 -8.37
CA GLU A 4 -5.10 8.48 -7.36
C GLU A 4 -4.38 7.63 -6.32
N TYR A 5 -3.07 7.80 -6.19
CA TYR A 5 -2.20 7.00 -5.34
C TYR A 5 -1.72 7.83 -4.14
N TYR A 6 -2.13 7.40 -2.94
CA TYR A 6 -1.78 8.07 -1.68
C TYR A 6 -0.82 7.20 -0.89
N HIS A 7 0.38 7.70 -0.62
CA HIS A 7 1.37 6.96 0.17
C HIS A 7 1.78 7.75 1.41
N ALA A 8 2.28 7.03 2.41
CA ALA A 8 2.77 7.60 3.66
C ALA A 8 4.24 7.26 3.89
N SER A 9 5.03 7.30 2.81
CA SER A 9 6.46 6.98 2.88
C SER A 9 7.19 7.87 3.88
N GLU A 10 7.99 7.26 4.75
CA GLU A 10 8.77 7.97 5.76
C GLU A 10 10.24 8.11 5.35
N TYR A 11 10.81 7.05 4.77
CA TYR A 11 12.23 7.00 4.39
C TYR A 11 12.45 6.93 2.88
N GLY A 12 11.41 7.09 2.08
CA GLY A 12 11.50 7.11 0.63
C GLY A 12 11.21 5.78 -0.07
N ASN A 13 11.12 4.67 0.64
CA ASN A 13 10.85 3.36 0.03
C ASN A 13 9.46 3.31 -0.63
N GLY A 14 8.44 3.74 0.09
CA GLY A 14 7.08 3.81 -0.46
C GLY A 14 6.96 4.78 -1.63
N ALA A 15 7.71 5.88 -1.59
CA ALA A 15 7.75 6.84 -2.69
C ALA A 15 8.38 6.23 -3.94
N LYS A 16 9.44 5.43 -3.79
CA LYS A 16 10.06 4.69 -4.90
C LYS A 16 9.09 3.71 -5.53
N VAL A 17 8.37 2.97 -4.69
CA VAL A 17 7.35 2.01 -5.16
C VAL A 17 6.26 2.74 -5.93
N ALA A 18 5.79 3.88 -5.43
CA ALA A 18 4.76 4.67 -6.08
C ALA A 18 5.19 5.16 -7.46
N GLU A 19 6.45 5.62 -7.59
CA GLU A 19 6.98 6.09 -8.87
C GLU A 19 7.13 4.94 -9.87
N GLU A 20 7.58 3.77 -9.44
CA GLU A 20 7.65 2.58 -10.30
C GLU A 20 6.25 2.15 -10.75
N PHE A 21 5.29 2.15 -9.84
CA PHE A 21 3.90 1.85 -10.17
C PHE A 21 3.37 2.82 -11.24
N ARG A 22 3.61 4.11 -11.04
CA ARG A 22 3.19 5.14 -12.01
C ARG A 22 3.83 4.90 -13.38
N ARG A 23 5.13 4.60 -13.40
CA ARG A 23 5.87 4.33 -14.64
C ARG A 23 5.30 3.12 -15.39
N VAL A 24 5.07 2.02 -14.68
CA VAL A 24 4.52 0.79 -15.28
C VAL A 24 3.11 1.03 -15.82
N MET A 25 2.28 1.72 -15.08
CA MET A 25 0.91 2.02 -15.48
C MET A 25 0.85 3.00 -16.66
N ALA A 26 1.72 4.01 -16.67
CA ALA A 26 1.79 4.97 -17.78
C ALA A 26 2.12 4.27 -19.10
N ALA A 27 3.00 3.27 -19.08
CA ALA A 27 3.33 2.47 -20.26
C ALA A 27 2.11 1.68 -20.77
N LYS A 28 1.09 1.49 -19.94
CA LYS A 28 -0.16 0.80 -20.28
C LYS A 28 -1.32 1.76 -20.51
N GLY A 29 -1.03 3.06 -20.63
CA GLY A 29 -2.03 4.09 -20.91
C GLY A 29 -2.88 4.48 -19.71
N VAL A 30 -2.45 4.15 -18.49
CA VAL A 30 -3.17 4.49 -17.26
C VAL A 30 -2.54 5.73 -16.61
N ASP A 31 -3.36 6.70 -16.28
CA ASP A 31 -2.94 7.92 -15.63
C ASP A 31 -2.92 7.75 -14.11
N VAL A 32 -1.75 7.94 -13.50
CA VAL A 32 -1.56 7.79 -12.06
C VAL A 32 -1.02 9.09 -11.47
N ASN A 33 -1.74 9.66 -10.52
CA ASN A 33 -1.29 10.81 -9.74
C ASN A 33 -0.85 10.34 -8.35
N VAL A 34 0.39 10.66 -7.99
CA VAL A 34 1.00 10.22 -6.72
C VAL A 34 0.99 11.38 -5.73
N HIS A 35 0.52 11.09 -4.52
CA HIS A 35 0.44 12.06 -3.42
C HIS A 35 1.02 11.49 -2.13
N HIS A 36 1.75 12.31 -1.39
CA HIS A 36 2.06 11.98 0.00
C HIS A 36 0.86 12.41 0.87
N VAL A 37 0.42 11.56 1.80
CA VAL A 37 -0.75 11.86 2.63
C VAL A 37 -0.60 13.14 3.46
N ARG A 38 0.63 13.54 3.80
CA ARG A 38 0.90 14.80 4.51
C ARG A 38 0.59 16.03 3.68
N GLU A 39 0.64 15.91 2.36
CA GLU A 39 0.42 17.01 1.42
C GLU A 39 -0.97 16.97 0.78
N ALA A 40 -1.71 15.88 1.00
CA ALA A 40 -3.03 15.69 0.42
C ALA A 40 -4.12 16.14 1.39
N LYS A 41 -5.25 16.56 0.80
CA LYS A 41 -6.43 16.97 1.56
C LYS A 41 -7.44 15.81 1.58
N PRO A 42 -7.66 15.16 2.73
CA PRO A 42 -8.50 13.96 2.77
C PRO A 42 -9.96 14.22 2.43
N LYS A 43 -10.45 15.44 2.55
CA LYS A 43 -11.83 15.80 2.22
C LYS A 43 -12.00 16.36 0.81
N GLU A 44 -10.91 16.53 0.07
CA GLU A 44 -10.92 17.11 -1.26
C GLU A 44 -10.19 16.20 -2.26
N MET A 45 -10.45 14.91 -2.19
CA MET A 45 -9.80 13.94 -3.08
C MET A 45 -10.42 14.00 -4.48
N PRO A 46 -9.61 14.05 -5.54
CA PRO A 46 -10.13 14.07 -6.91
C PRO A 46 -10.92 12.80 -7.23
N VAL A 47 -11.85 12.90 -8.18
CA VAL A 47 -12.57 11.73 -8.69
C VAL A 47 -11.59 10.84 -9.46
N ALA A 48 -11.64 9.55 -9.21
CA ALA A 48 -10.78 8.57 -9.87
C ALA A 48 -11.51 7.23 -10.04
N ASP A 49 -10.99 6.40 -10.94
CA ASP A 49 -11.50 5.04 -11.13
C ASP A 49 -11.03 4.10 -10.04
N LEU A 50 -9.87 4.40 -9.43
CA LEU A 50 -9.28 3.60 -8.36
C LEU A 50 -8.48 4.49 -7.43
N TYR A 51 -8.62 4.25 -6.14
CA TYR A 51 -7.82 4.89 -5.10
C TYR A 51 -6.86 3.87 -4.52
N LEU A 52 -5.57 4.15 -4.57
CA LEU A 52 -4.55 3.26 -4.03
C LEU A 52 -3.96 3.88 -2.77
N PHE A 53 -3.90 3.09 -1.71
CA PHE A 53 -3.33 3.52 -0.43
C PHE A 53 -2.14 2.65 -0.08
N SER A 54 -1.02 3.28 0.23
CA SER A 54 0.23 2.57 0.54
C SER A 54 0.82 3.11 1.84
N SER A 55 1.17 2.20 2.73
CA SER A 55 1.76 2.56 4.02
C SER A 55 2.89 1.60 4.40
N PRO A 56 3.97 2.13 4.99
CA PRO A 56 4.91 1.27 5.70
C PRO A 56 4.26 0.74 6.98
N GLY A 57 4.76 -0.40 7.45
CA GLY A 57 4.39 -0.95 8.74
C GLY A 57 5.24 -0.37 9.87
N ARG A 58 4.60 -0.07 10.98
CA ARG A 58 5.26 0.30 12.21
C ARG A 58 4.62 -0.46 13.35
N PHE A 59 5.37 -1.35 14.00
CA PHE A 59 4.84 -2.28 14.99
C PHE A 59 3.66 -3.09 14.42
N GLY A 60 3.76 -3.50 13.16
CA GLY A 60 2.76 -4.29 12.48
C GLY A 60 1.51 -3.53 12.03
N LYS A 61 1.47 -2.22 12.18
CA LYS A 61 0.30 -1.38 11.86
C LYS A 61 0.64 -0.37 10.78
N PRO A 62 -0.36 0.17 10.05
CA PRO A 62 -0.12 1.33 9.21
C PRO A 62 0.40 2.48 10.05
N ILE A 63 1.31 3.28 9.51
CA ILE A 63 1.84 4.41 10.28
C ILE A 63 0.76 5.45 10.55
N GLY A 64 0.99 6.26 11.60
CA GLY A 64 0.01 7.23 12.08
C GLY A 64 -0.50 8.19 11.01
N ASP A 65 0.36 8.66 10.12
CA ASP A 65 -0.04 9.56 9.03
C ASP A 65 -1.09 8.93 8.13
N MET A 66 -0.93 7.65 7.78
CA MET A 66 -1.92 6.95 6.96
C MET A 66 -3.22 6.73 7.73
N ARG A 67 -3.13 6.26 8.97
CA ARG A 67 -4.34 6.04 9.80
C ARG A 67 -5.15 7.33 9.95
N HIS A 68 -4.47 8.43 10.19
CA HIS A 68 -5.08 9.75 10.33
C HIS A 68 -5.76 10.18 9.02
N PHE A 69 -5.08 10.00 7.90
CA PHE A 69 -5.63 10.31 6.58
C PHE A 69 -6.89 9.48 6.28
N LEU A 70 -6.81 8.16 6.48
CA LEU A 70 -7.95 7.26 6.22
C LEU A 70 -9.16 7.58 7.10
N LYS A 71 -8.92 7.99 8.33
CA LYS A 71 -10.00 8.40 9.24
C LYS A 71 -10.77 9.62 8.73
N LYS A 72 -10.04 10.58 8.17
CA LYS A 72 -10.61 11.87 7.76
C LYS A 72 -11.09 11.91 6.31
N MET A 73 -10.63 11.00 5.47
CA MET A 73 -10.97 11.04 4.06
C MET A 73 -12.46 10.83 3.81
N GLU A 74 -12.93 11.48 2.73
CA GLU A 74 -14.30 11.36 2.28
C GLU A 74 -14.30 10.94 0.81
N LEU A 75 -14.89 9.79 0.52
CA LEU A 75 -15.07 9.28 -0.83
C LEU A 75 -16.51 8.78 -0.97
N PRO A 76 -17.08 8.84 -2.20
CA PRO A 76 -18.39 8.25 -2.43
C PRO A 76 -18.41 6.77 -2.06
N PRO A 77 -19.53 6.26 -1.50
CA PRO A 77 -19.67 4.83 -1.25
C PRO A 77 -19.40 4.01 -2.51
N GLU A 78 -18.86 2.81 -2.32
CA GLU A 78 -18.50 1.90 -3.41
C GLU A 78 -17.32 2.33 -4.26
N SER A 79 -16.66 3.45 -3.94
CA SER A 79 -15.39 3.80 -4.58
C SER A 79 -14.41 2.63 -4.46
N ARG A 80 -13.70 2.33 -5.54
CA ARG A 80 -12.79 1.18 -5.61
C ARG A 80 -11.43 1.53 -5.02
N TYR A 81 -10.87 0.61 -4.25
CA TYR A 81 -9.55 0.82 -3.66
C TYR A 81 -8.65 -0.41 -3.75
N ALA A 82 -7.35 -0.15 -3.67
CA ALA A 82 -6.32 -1.18 -3.52
C ALA A 82 -5.34 -0.74 -2.42
N ILE A 83 -4.66 -1.70 -1.84
CA ILE A 83 -3.69 -1.44 -0.77
C ILE A 83 -2.34 -2.04 -1.16
N LEU A 84 -1.27 -1.28 -0.93
CA LEU A 84 0.09 -1.76 -1.09
C LEU A 84 0.87 -1.45 0.19
N ALA A 85 1.30 -2.49 0.88
CA ALA A 85 2.05 -2.33 2.13
C ALA A 85 3.54 -2.53 1.90
N THR A 86 4.36 -1.74 2.59
CA THR A 86 5.79 -2.03 2.71
C THR A 86 6.05 -2.46 4.16
N GLU A 87 6.52 -3.68 4.33
CA GLU A 87 6.73 -4.26 5.66
C GLU A 87 8.12 -4.91 5.75
N LEU A 88 8.61 -5.06 6.97
CA LEU A 88 9.95 -5.58 7.22
C LEU A 88 10.06 -7.02 6.74
N ASN A 89 11.13 -7.31 6.00
CA ASN A 89 11.40 -8.67 5.53
C ASN A 89 11.52 -9.62 6.73
N PRO A 90 10.82 -10.78 6.71
CA PRO A 90 10.89 -11.72 7.83
C PRO A 90 12.31 -12.17 8.11
N GLN A 91 12.66 -12.27 9.39
CA GLN A 91 13.97 -12.73 9.85
C GLN A 91 13.84 -14.02 10.63
N PRO A 92 14.85 -14.92 10.60
CA PRO A 92 14.81 -16.10 11.42
C PRO A 92 14.87 -15.72 12.90
N ASP A 93 14.20 -16.54 13.74
CA ASP A 93 14.27 -16.40 15.19
C ASP A 93 15.71 -16.58 15.65
N LYS A 94 16.17 -15.66 16.50
CA LYS A 94 17.57 -15.66 16.98
C LYS A 94 17.92 -16.89 17.82
N LYS A 95 16.94 -17.50 18.46
CA LYS A 95 17.14 -18.67 19.32
C LYS A 95 17.02 -20.00 18.57
N THR A 96 16.04 -20.10 17.66
CA THR A 96 15.73 -21.36 16.98
C THR A 96 16.24 -21.41 15.54
N GLY A 97 16.55 -20.26 14.94
CA GLY A 97 16.96 -20.15 13.55
C GLY A 97 15.82 -20.40 12.56
N LYS A 98 14.59 -20.55 13.05
CA LYS A 98 13.43 -20.81 12.20
C LYS A 98 12.80 -19.51 11.70
N MET A 99 12.40 -19.53 10.44
CA MET A 99 11.62 -18.44 9.87
C MET A 99 10.21 -18.44 10.45
N PRO A 100 9.57 -17.26 10.61
CA PRO A 100 8.18 -17.22 11.05
C PRO A 100 7.27 -17.93 10.04
N THR A 101 6.23 -18.58 10.54
CA THR A 101 5.18 -19.17 9.70
C THR A 101 4.31 -18.04 9.14
N GLU A 102 3.51 -18.35 8.13
CA GLU A 102 2.54 -17.38 7.58
C GLU A 102 1.58 -16.88 8.66
N GLU A 103 1.15 -17.77 9.57
CA GLU A 103 0.27 -17.41 10.68
C GLU A 103 0.95 -16.43 11.64
N GLU A 104 2.20 -16.71 12.02
CA GLU A 104 2.98 -15.81 12.88
C GLU A 104 3.22 -14.46 12.22
N LEU A 105 3.57 -14.46 10.94
CA LEU A 105 3.78 -13.26 10.16
C LEU A 105 2.50 -12.43 10.07
N GLY A 106 1.36 -13.09 9.87
CA GLY A 106 0.05 -12.43 9.82
C GLY A 106 -0.34 -11.76 11.14
N ARG A 107 0.16 -12.27 12.28
CA ARG A 107 -0.05 -11.62 13.58
C ARG A 107 0.84 -10.39 13.76
N CYS A 108 2.03 -10.40 13.15
CA CYS A 108 3.01 -9.32 13.28
C CYS A 108 2.88 -8.23 12.24
N GLN A 109 2.41 -8.57 11.05
CA GLN A 109 2.30 -7.66 9.90
C GLN A 109 0.84 -7.45 9.55
N GLN A 110 0.22 -6.46 10.15
CA GLN A 110 -1.21 -6.20 10.04
C GLN A 110 -1.56 -4.91 9.27
N VAL A 111 -0.65 -4.39 8.46
CA VAL A 111 -0.92 -3.17 7.68
C VAL A 111 -2.14 -3.37 6.78
N ILE A 112 -2.14 -4.43 5.97
CA ILE A 112 -3.24 -4.70 5.03
C ILE A 112 -4.57 -4.96 5.75
N PRO A 113 -4.66 -5.89 6.72
CA PRO A 113 -5.93 -6.13 7.41
C PRO A 113 -6.51 -4.89 8.08
N ARG A 114 -5.67 -4.08 8.71
CA ARG A 114 -6.12 -2.88 9.42
C ARG A 114 -6.59 -1.78 8.46
N MET A 115 -5.89 -1.59 7.36
CA MET A 115 -6.32 -0.65 6.32
C MET A 115 -7.62 -1.12 5.67
N ASN A 116 -7.74 -2.42 5.37
CA ASN A 116 -8.98 -2.99 4.86
C ASN A 116 -10.16 -2.71 5.78
N GLU A 117 -10.00 -2.93 7.07
CA GLU A 117 -11.03 -2.68 8.07
C GLU A 117 -11.50 -1.22 8.02
N MET A 118 -10.56 -0.29 7.99
CA MET A 118 -10.88 1.14 7.92
C MET A 118 -11.60 1.54 6.63
N LEU A 119 -11.15 1.00 5.50
CA LEU A 119 -11.71 1.34 4.19
C LEU A 119 -13.07 0.69 3.97
N GLN A 120 -13.24 -0.55 4.38
CA GLN A 120 -14.52 -1.25 4.28
C GLN A 120 -15.57 -0.64 5.21
N ALA A 121 -15.16 -0.13 6.36
CA ALA A 121 -16.07 0.58 7.27
C ALA A 121 -16.64 1.86 6.63
N LYS A 122 -15.98 2.40 5.62
CA LYS A 122 -16.46 3.57 4.85
C LYS A 122 -17.29 3.18 3.62
N GLY A 123 -17.57 1.90 3.44
CA GLY A 123 -18.38 1.41 2.32
C GLY A 123 -17.65 1.30 1.00
N LEU A 124 -16.32 1.29 1.01
CA LEU A 124 -15.52 1.20 -0.20
C LEU A 124 -15.36 -0.25 -0.66
N THR A 125 -15.09 -0.43 -1.94
CA THR A 125 -14.98 -1.75 -2.58
C THR A 125 -13.52 -2.09 -2.88
N LYS A 126 -13.05 -3.18 -2.30
CA LYS A 126 -11.67 -3.65 -2.49
C LYS A 126 -11.47 -4.27 -3.87
N VAL A 127 -10.37 -3.91 -4.53
CA VAL A 127 -9.93 -4.52 -5.79
C VAL A 127 -8.87 -5.58 -5.51
N THR A 128 -7.78 -5.20 -4.87
CA THR A 128 -6.67 -6.12 -4.57
C THR A 128 -5.76 -5.51 -3.49
N ASP A 129 -4.82 -6.31 -3.03
CA ASP A 129 -3.74 -5.82 -2.16
C ASP A 129 -2.41 -6.47 -2.55
N GLY A 130 -1.32 -5.90 -2.06
CA GLY A 130 0.01 -6.43 -2.26
C GLY A 130 0.95 -6.00 -1.14
N LYS A 131 2.06 -6.72 -1.01
CA LYS A 131 3.06 -6.46 0.01
C LYS A 131 4.45 -6.49 -0.63
N ILE A 132 5.26 -5.50 -0.30
CA ILE A 132 6.68 -5.44 -0.69
C ILE A 132 7.49 -5.34 0.59
N PHE A 133 8.56 -6.12 0.69
CA PHE A 133 9.40 -6.10 1.87
C PHE A 133 10.52 -5.08 1.78
N VAL A 134 10.88 -4.51 2.93
CA VAL A 134 12.10 -3.74 3.12
C VAL A 134 13.06 -4.55 3.97
N ILE A 135 14.35 -4.46 3.67
CA ILE A 135 15.37 -5.26 4.37
C ILE A 135 15.60 -4.72 5.79
N GLY A 136 15.48 -3.43 5.96
CA GLY A 136 15.55 -2.77 7.26
C GLY A 136 14.55 -1.63 7.32
N ILE A 137 14.38 -0.99 8.48
CA ILE A 137 13.40 0.10 8.66
C ILE A 137 13.58 1.21 7.62
N LYS A 138 14.81 1.56 7.30
CA LYS A 138 15.13 2.60 6.31
C LYS A 138 15.33 2.06 4.90
N GLY A 139 15.16 0.78 4.70
CA GLY A 139 15.40 0.12 3.42
C GLY A 139 16.69 -0.69 3.42
N PRO A 140 17.16 -1.09 2.26
CA PRO A 140 16.53 -0.93 0.95
C PRO A 140 15.31 -1.80 0.76
N LEU A 141 14.61 -1.60 -0.35
CA LEU A 141 13.55 -2.51 -0.79
C LEU A 141 14.15 -3.87 -1.15
N GLU A 142 13.37 -4.93 -1.02
CA GLU A 142 13.80 -6.27 -1.41
C GLU A 142 14.19 -6.32 -2.89
N GLU A 143 15.03 -7.29 -3.26
CA GLU A 143 15.59 -7.41 -4.61
C GLU A 143 14.53 -7.48 -5.71
N ARG A 144 13.40 -8.12 -5.43
CA ARG A 144 12.33 -8.35 -6.41
C ARG A 144 11.22 -7.32 -6.39
N TRP A 145 11.44 -6.19 -5.79
CA TRP A 145 10.37 -5.23 -5.58
C TRP A 145 9.73 -4.71 -6.88
N GLN A 146 10.52 -4.50 -7.94
CA GLN A 146 9.96 -4.05 -9.23
C GLN A 146 9.02 -5.12 -9.82
N GLY A 147 9.41 -6.40 -9.76
CA GLY A 147 8.59 -7.50 -10.22
C GLY A 147 7.27 -7.59 -9.46
N LYS A 148 7.29 -7.35 -8.16
CA LYS A 148 6.08 -7.31 -7.34
C LYS A 148 5.17 -6.13 -7.69
N VAL A 149 5.76 -4.98 -7.99
CA VAL A 149 4.98 -3.82 -8.49
C VAL A 149 4.28 -4.20 -9.79
N GLU A 150 4.97 -4.83 -10.72
CA GLU A 150 4.40 -5.26 -12.00
C GLU A 150 3.27 -6.26 -11.80
N GLU A 151 3.44 -7.25 -10.93
CA GLU A 151 2.39 -8.21 -10.57
C GLU A 151 1.17 -7.50 -9.99
N PHE A 152 1.38 -6.51 -9.15
CA PHE A 152 0.31 -5.71 -8.55
C PHE A 152 -0.45 -4.92 -9.61
N THR A 153 0.24 -4.28 -10.56
CA THR A 153 -0.41 -3.58 -11.67
C THR A 153 -1.25 -4.53 -12.51
N THR A 154 -0.75 -5.72 -12.77
CA THR A 154 -1.47 -6.76 -13.51
C THR A 154 -2.75 -7.15 -12.78
N ALA A 155 -2.69 -7.36 -11.47
CA ALA A 155 -3.86 -7.70 -10.66
C ALA A 155 -4.93 -6.60 -10.73
N ILE A 156 -4.52 -5.34 -10.67
CA ILE A 156 -5.44 -4.20 -10.79
C ILE A 156 -6.12 -4.20 -12.16
N LEU A 157 -5.35 -4.36 -13.23
CA LEU A 157 -5.88 -4.28 -14.60
C LEU A 157 -6.77 -5.46 -14.98
N ARG A 158 -6.64 -6.59 -14.30
CA ARG A 158 -7.51 -7.76 -14.50
C ARG A 158 -8.82 -7.68 -13.75
N SER A 159 -8.93 -6.75 -12.80
CA SER A 159 -10.16 -6.60 -12.01
C SER A 159 -11.24 -5.91 -12.83
N PRO A 160 -12.46 -6.44 -12.84
CA PRO A 160 -13.58 -5.85 -13.58
C PRO A 160 -14.00 -4.49 -13.03
#